data_1374fc7d17fdfea917e81fda79ef9684
#
_entry.id   1374fc7d17fdfea917e81fda79ef9684
#
_cell.length_a   1.000
_cell.length_b   1.000
_cell.length_c   1.000
_cell.angle_alpha   90.00
_cell.angle_beta   90.00
_cell.angle_gamma   90.00
#
_symmetry.space_group_name_H-M   'P 1'
#
loop_
_entity.id
_entity.type
_entity.pdbx_description
1 polymer ?
#
loop_
_entity_poly.entity_id
_entity_poly.type
_entity_poly.pdbx_seq_one_letter_code
_entity_poly.pdbx_strand_id
1 'polypeptide(L)'
;MRSDYHGVQLAARLRCGFVDPAELLARVGEGDESAWNELVDQFAGLVWSVARSFRLGKAATDDVVQTVWLRLAEHSSRIRQPDRLASWLATTTRNESLRVIRQSSRFARADEPYEMSDPTSPSIDDRIVDFDDRDRVMAAFDLLTEDDQRFLRLLCAVPPIDYETIAEILGRPIGSIGPTRARCLERLRRLIPGEAGSQDRKKS
;
A
#
# COMPACT_ATOMS: atom_id res chain seq x y z
N MET A 1 0.74 11.49 -20.52
CA MET A 1 1.29 10.81 -19.32
C MET A 1 0.24 10.42 -18.26
N ARG A 2 -1.04 10.81 -18.41
CA ARG A 2 -2.17 10.32 -17.56
C ARG A 2 -2.80 9.01 -18.07
N SER A 3 -2.57 8.64 -19.33
CA SER A 3 -3.27 7.54 -20.02
C SER A 3 -2.84 6.15 -19.55
N ASP A 4 -1.55 5.93 -19.24
CA ASP A 4 -1.02 4.58 -18.97
C ASP A 4 -1.34 4.08 -17.56
N TYR A 5 -1.57 5.01 -16.61
CA TYR A 5 -1.92 4.66 -15.23
C TYR A 5 -3.37 4.15 -15.12
N HIS A 6 -4.28 4.70 -15.92
CA HIS A 6 -5.67 4.21 -15.99
C HIS A 6 -5.78 2.79 -16.55
N GLY A 7 -4.93 2.43 -17.51
CA GLY A 7 -4.90 1.10 -18.08
C GLY A 7 -4.46 0.01 -17.07
N VAL A 8 -3.45 0.32 -16.25
CA VAL A 8 -2.96 -0.59 -15.20
C VAL A 8 -4.01 -0.72 -14.08
N GLN A 9 -4.71 0.36 -13.74
CA GLN A 9 -5.79 0.33 -12.75
C GLN A 9 -6.98 -0.51 -13.23
N LEU A 10 -7.37 -0.39 -14.49
CA LEU A 10 -8.47 -1.16 -15.07
C LEU A 10 -8.13 -2.65 -15.15
N ALA A 11 -6.89 -2.99 -15.51
CA ALA A 11 -6.41 -4.38 -15.56
C ALA A 11 -6.31 -5.03 -14.16
N ALA A 12 -5.95 -4.29 -13.13
CA ALA A 12 -5.93 -4.77 -11.75
C ALA A 12 -7.37 -5.03 -11.23
N ARG A 13 -8.32 -4.14 -11.54
CA ARG A 13 -9.74 -4.31 -11.19
C ARG A 13 -10.36 -5.56 -11.83
N LEU A 14 -10.02 -5.86 -13.06
CA LEU A 14 -10.59 -7.00 -13.81
C LEU A 14 -10.03 -8.37 -13.39
N ARG A 15 -8.84 -8.42 -12.77
CA ARG A 15 -8.18 -9.69 -12.40
C ARG A 15 -8.56 -10.22 -11.02
N CYS A 16 -9.20 -9.44 -10.15
CA CYS A 16 -9.35 -9.79 -8.73
C CYS A 16 -10.79 -9.94 -8.24
N GLY A 17 -11.80 -10.02 -9.11
CA GLY A 17 -13.20 -10.03 -8.62
C GLY A 17 -13.52 -8.77 -7.79
N PHE A 18 -12.94 -7.64 -8.17
CA PHE A 18 -13.10 -6.36 -7.48
C PHE A 18 -14.55 -5.88 -7.58
N VAL A 19 -15.24 -5.84 -6.45
CA VAL A 19 -16.60 -5.31 -6.37
C VAL A 19 -16.55 -3.77 -6.30
N ASP A 20 -17.51 -3.12 -6.94
CA ASP A 20 -17.57 -1.65 -6.94
C ASP A 20 -17.72 -1.11 -5.50
N PRO A 21 -16.81 -0.24 -5.03
CA PRO A 21 -16.94 0.36 -3.72
C PRO A 21 -18.26 1.09 -3.49
N ALA A 22 -18.89 1.61 -4.54
CA ALA A 22 -20.20 2.26 -4.44
C ALA A 22 -21.30 1.24 -4.07
N GLU A 23 -21.28 0.08 -4.69
CA GLU A 23 -22.20 -1.02 -4.39
C GLU A 23 -21.99 -1.54 -2.96
N LEU A 24 -20.73 -1.79 -2.57
CA LEU A 24 -20.40 -2.26 -1.22
C LEU A 24 -20.84 -1.25 -0.16
N LEU A 25 -20.56 0.03 -0.33
CA LEU A 25 -20.97 1.07 0.63
C LEU A 25 -22.49 1.24 0.72
N ALA A 26 -23.22 1.07 -0.38
CA ALA A 26 -24.69 1.11 -0.36
C ALA A 26 -25.25 -0.04 0.49
N ARG A 27 -24.79 -1.28 0.24
CA ARG A 27 -25.21 -2.47 1.00
C ARG A 27 -24.80 -2.38 2.49
N VAL A 28 -23.60 -1.86 2.80
CA VAL A 28 -23.17 -1.57 4.17
C VAL A 28 -24.11 -0.57 4.84
N GLY A 29 -24.56 0.47 4.12
CA GLY A 29 -25.52 1.43 4.61
C GLY A 29 -26.90 0.83 4.93
N GLU A 30 -27.25 -0.29 4.30
CA GLU A 30 -28.47 -1.09 4.56
C GLU A 30 -28.28 -2.13 5.68
N GLY A 31 -27.08 -2.22 6.26
CA GLY A 31 -26.76 -3.15 7.35
C GLY A 31 -26.33 -4.54 6.89
N ASP A 32 -25.90 -4.70 5.63
CA ASP A 32 -25.40 -5.97 5.11
C ASP A 32 -23.98 -6.26 5.63
N GLU A 33 -23.88 -7.17 6.62
CA GLU A 33 -22.60 -7.59 7.21
C GLU A 33 -21.68 -8.27 6.19
N SER A 34 -22.23 -8.96 5.20
CA SER A 34 -21.42 -9.62 4.17
C SER A 34 -20.72 -8.58 3.28
N ALA A 35 -21.40 -7.50 2.94
CA ALA A 35 -20.81 -6.39 2.19
C ALA A 35 -19.72 -5.67 3.00
N TRP A 36 -19.86 -5.56 4.32
CA TRP A 36 -18.81 -5.05 5.19
C TRP A 36 -17.55 -5.94 5.14
N ASN A 37 -17.71 -7.26 5.27
CA ASN A 37 -16.62 -8.20 5.20
C ASN A 37 -15.90 -8.16 3.84
N GLU A 38 -16.68 -8.16 2.74
CA GLU A 38 -16.14 -8.01 1.39
C GLU A 38 -15.32 -6.71 1.22
N LEU A 39 -15.82 -5.60 1.78
CA LEU A 39 -15.15 -4.30 1.74
C LEU A 39 -13.85 -4.34 2.55
N VAL A 40 -13.87 -4.91 3.75
CA VAL A 40 -12.65 -5.07 4.57
C VAL A 40 -11.63 -5.93 3.84
N ASP A 41 -12.01 -7.09 3.31
CA ASP A 41 -11.11 -7.99 2.58
C ASP A 41 -10.49 -7.30 1.36
N GLN A 42 -11.31 -6.55 0.62
CA GLN A 42 -10.85 -5.84 -0.58
C GLN A 42 -9.81 -4.75 -0.29
N PHE A 43 -9.90 -4.07 0.85
CA PHE A 43 -9.03 -2.94 1.19
C PHE A 43 -8.00 -3.23 2.29
N ALA A 44 -8.05 -4.40 2.94
CA ALA A 44 -7.14 -4.74 4.03
C ALA A 44 -5.66 -4.64 3.62
N GLY A 45 -5.31 -5.18 2.46
CA GLY A 45 -3.95 -5.13 1.94
C GLY A 45 -3.42 -3.69 1.79
N LEU A 46 -4.26 -2.76 1.33
CA LEU A 46 -3.92 -1.33 1.24
C LEU A 46 -3.68 -0.73 2.62
N VAL A 47 -4.62 -0.88 3.55
CA VAL A 47 -4.54 -0.31 4.90
C VAL A 47 -3.28 -0.81 5.62
N TRP A 48 -3.04 -2.13 5.59
CA TRP A 48 -1.83 -2.74 6.15
C TRP A 48 -0.54 -2.24 5.50
N SER A 49 -0.51 -2.13 4.16
CA SER A 49 0.66 -1.64 3.42
C SER A 49 1.03 -0.22 3.83
N VAL A 50 0.02 0.66 3.96
CA VAL A 50 0.24 2.04 4.41
C VAL A 50 0.68 2.09 5.86
N ALA A 51 -0.01 1.39 6.80
CA ALA A 51 0.32 1.40 8.22
C ALA A 51 1.77 0.93 8.47
N ARG A 52 2.17 -0.18 7.85
CA ARG A 52 3.55 -0.72 7.95
C ARG A 52 4.60 0.21 7.39
N SER A 53 4.25 1.05 6.42
CA SER A 53 5.19 2.01 5.87
C SER A 53 5.70 3.04 6.90
N PHE A 54 5.02 3.17 8.04
CA PHE A 54 5.40 4.08 9.13
C PHE A 54 6.26 3.41 10.21
N ARG A 55 6.58 2.09 10.08
CA ARG A 55 7.47 1.37 11.01
C ARG A 55 7.03 1.46 12.47
N LEU A 56 5.75 1.43 12.71
CA LEU A 56 5.19 1.26 14.03
C LEU A 56 5.45 -0.17 14.51
N GLY A 57 5.62 -0.37 15.81
CA GLY A 57 5.63 -1.70 16.39
C GLY A 57 4.32 -2.44 16.09
N LYS A 58 4.32 -3.78 16.18
CA LYS A 58 3.18 -4.62 15.79
C LYS A 58 1.88 -4.15 16.45
N ALA A 59 1.86 -4.01 17.77
CA ALA A 59 0.66 -3.59 18.50
C ALA A 59 0.13 -2.23 18.01
N ALA A 60 1.02 -1.24 17.84
CA ALA A 60 0.63 0.07 17.34
C ALA A 60 0.13 0.04 15.89
N THR A 61 0.67 -0.86 15.06
CA THR A 61 0.16 -1.06 13.69
C THR A 61 -1.23 -1.66 13.72
N ASP A 62 -1.47 -2.68 14.55
CA ASP A 62 -2.76 -3.31 14.73
C ASP A 62 -3.81 -2.29 15.19
N ASP A 63 -3.47 -1.44 16.18
CA ASP A 63 -4.34 -0.37 16.69
C ASP A 63 -4.68 0.67 15.61
N VAL A 64 -3.70 1.07 14.79
CA VAL A 64 -3.94 1.98 13.65
C VAL A 64 -4.93 1.35 12.66
N VAL A 65 -4.71 0.10 12.27
CA VAL A 65 -5.59 -0.61 11.33
C VAL A 65 -7.00 -0.71 11.88
N GLN A 66 -7.16 -1.11 13.14
CA GLN A 66 -8.46 -1.18 13.79
C GLN A 66 -9.15 0.19 13.84
N THR A 67 -8.41 1.25 14.19
CA THR A 67 -8.93 2.62 14.23
C THR A 67 -9.43 3.07 12.87
N VAL A 68 -8.72 2.72 11.78
CA VAL A 68 -9.13 3.06 10.40
C VAL A 68 -10.46 2.40 10.06
N TRP A 69 -10.65 1.12 10.39
CA TRP A 69 -11.91 0.43 10.15
C TRP A 69 -13.07 0.99 10.96
N LEU A 70 -12.84 1.33 12.24
CA LEU A 70 -13.85 2.01 13.06
C LEU A 70 -14.26 3.36 12.44
N ARG A 71 -13.29 4.16 11.98
CA ARG A 71 -13.59 5.43 11.28
C ARG A 71 -14.36 5.21 9.98
N LEU A 72 -14.06 4.15 9.23
CA LEU A 72 -14.83 3.82 8.04
C LEU A 72 -16.26 3.49 8.42
N ALA A 73 -16.49 2.66 9.45
CA ALA A 73 -17.84 2.31 9.91
C ALA A 73 -18.64 3.56 10.32
N GLU A 74 -18.02 4.49 11.07
CA GLU A 74 -18.63 5.74 11.51
C GLU A 74 -18.96 6.71 10.36
N HIS A 75 -18.21 6.64 9.26
CA HIS A 75 -18.28 7.62 8.16
C HIS A 75 -18.82 7.02 6.85
N SER A 76 -19.11 5.72 6.80
CA SER A 76 -19.52 5.02 5.57
C SER A 76 -20.68 5.70 4.86
N SER A 77 -21.71 6.13 5.60
CA SER A 77 -22.88 6.85 5.07
C SER A 77 -22.59 8.27 4.57
N ARG A 78 -21.42 8.83 4.90
CA ARG A 78 -21.01 10.20 4.52
C ARG A 78 -20.03 10.23 3.35
N ILE A 79 -19.60 9.07 2.87
CA ILE A 79 -18.65 8.97 1.73
C ILE A 79 -19.39 9.34 0.46
N ARG A 80 -19.11 10.56 -0.06
CA ARG A 80 -19.74 11.09 -1.27
C ARG A 80 -19.08 10.65 -2.57
N GLN A 81 -17.86 10.13 -2.50
CA GLN A 81 -17.05 9.72 -3.65
C GLN A 81 -16.48 8.30 -3.41
N PRO A 82 -17.30 7.25 -3.64
CA PRO A 82 -16.88 5.86 -3.45
C PRO A 82 -15.62 5.49 -4.24
N ASP A 83 -15.47 6.03 -5.43
CA ASP A 83 -14.28 5.81 -6.28
C ASP A 83 -12.96 6.26 -5.62
N ARG A 84 -13.04 7.15 -4.62
CA ARG A 84 -11.89 7.63 -3.85
C ARG A 84 -11.74 6.95 -2.50
N LEU A 85 -12.48 5.87 -2.24
CA LEU A 85 -12.40 5.16 -0.98
C LEU A 85 -10.98 4.66 -0.68
N ALA A 86 -10.26 4.14 -1.69
CA ALA A 86 -8.86 3.73 -1.54
C ALA A 86 -7.96 4.89 -1.05
N SER A 87 -8.07 6.06 -1.67
CA SER A 87 -7.31 7.24 -1.28
C SER A 87 -7.70 7.76 0.10
N TRP A 88 -9.01 7.72 0.43
CA TRP A 88 -9.49 8.10 1.76
C TRP A 88 -8.94 7.16 2.85
N LEU A 89 -8.98 5.85 2.65
CA LEU A 89 -8.41 4.85 3.57
C LEU A 89 -6.91 5.05 3.75
N ALA A 90 -6.18 5.24 2.65
CA ALA A 90 -4.75 5.46 2.68
C ALA A 90 -4.37 6.75 3.46
N THR A 91 -5.07 7.86 3.20
CA THR A 91 -4.85 9.14 3.91
C THR A 91 -5.25 9.02 5.39
N THR A 92 -6.35 8.33 5.69
CA THR A 92 -6.79 8.10 7.09
C THR A 92 -5.75 7.27 7.83
N THR A 93 -5.26 6.18 7.23
CA THR A 93 -4.20 5.33 7.80
C THR A 93 -2.92 6.12 8.07
N ARG A 94 -2.49 6.96 7.11
CA ARG A 94 -1.36 7.87 7.30
C ARG A 94 -1.55 8.78 8.50
N ASN A 95 -2.70 9.41 8.58
CA ASN A 95 -2.98 10.40 9.64
C ASN A 95 -2.98 9.74 11.03
N GLU A 96 -3.58 8.54 11.16
CA GLU A 96 -3.55 7.77 12.41
C GLU A 96 -2.12 7.31 12.76
N SER A 97 -1.36 6.82 11.79
CA SER A 97 0.04 6.46 12.00
C SER A 97 0.88 7.64 12.51
N LEU A 98 0.73 8.81 11.90
CA LEU A 98 1.39 10.03 12.36
C LEU A 98 0.91 10.50 13.74
N ARG A 99 -0.35 10.25 14.08
CA ARG A 99 -0.89 10.52 15.43
C ARG A 99 -0.18 9.66 16.47
N VAL A 100 -0.05 8.38 16.22
CA VAL A 100 0.66 7.43 17.10
C VAL A 100 2.12 7.83 17.28
N ILE A 101 2.84 8.16 16.19
CA ILE A 101 4.24 8.62 16.24
C ILE A 101 4.37 9.87 17.11
N ARG A 102 3.48 10.85 16.95
CA ARG A 102 3.51 12.08 17.77
C ARG A 102 3.21 11.80 19.25
N GLN A 103 2.33 10.85 19.53
CA GLN A 103 2.05 10.46 20.92
C GLN A 103 3.25 9.76 21.55
N SER A 104 3.84 8.75 20.88
CA SER A 104 5.01 8.04 21.40
C SER A 104 6.21 8.98 21.59
N SER A 105 6.44 9.93 20.68
CA SER A 105 7.51 10.93 20.85
C SER A 105 7.30 11.90 22.02
N ARG A 106 6.07 12.12 22.46
CA ARG A 106 5.78 12.89 23.68
C ARG A 106 6.06 12.07 24.94
N PHE A 107 5.77 10.76 24.92
CA PHE A 107 6.06 9.86 26.03
C PHE A 107 7.55 9.50 26.12
N ALA A 108 8.24 9.30 24.98
CA ALA A 108 9.69 9.04 24.96
C ALA A 108 10.57 10.23 25.45
N ARG A 109 10.00 11.42 25.56
CA ARG A 109 10.65 12.53 26.26
C ARG A 109 10.56 12.42 27.79
N ALA A 110 9.76 11.49 28.28
CA ALA A 110 9.57 11.26 29.71
C ALA A 110 10.35 10.03 30.21
N ASP A 111 10.51 8.94 29.44
CA ASP A 111 11.33 7.78 29.86
C ASP A 111 11.58 6.81 28.69
N GLU A 112 12.85 6.38 28.53
CA GLU A 112 13.46 5.24 27.83
C GLU A 112 13.29 5.04 26.31
N PRO A 113 14.31 4.44 25.64
CA PRO A 113 14.31 4.25 24.17
C PRO A 113 13.40 3.10 23.75
N TYR A 114 12.49 3.42 22.83
CA TYR A 114 11.59 2.49 22.17
C TYR A 114 12.36 1.59 21.18
N GLU A 115 12.39 0.30 21.42
CA GLU A 115 12.93 -0.70 20.49
C GLU A 115 12.08 -0.77 19.22
N MET A 116 12.70 -0.46 18.09
CA MET A 116 12.11 -0.63 16.75
C MET A 116 12.05 -2.13 16.42
N SER A 117 10.86 -2.71 16.49
CA SER A 117 10.64 -4.10 16.11
C SER A 117 10.75 -4.30 14.61
N ASP A 118 11.49 -5.33 14.22
CA ASP A 118 11.70 -5.82 12.87
C ASP A 118 10.36 -6.20 12.19
N PRO A 119 10.07 -5.76 10.96
CA PRO A 119 8.81 -6.06 10.31
C PRO A 119 8.81 -7.48 9.75
N THR A 120 8.19 -8.41 10.45
CA THR A 120 7.81 -9.70 9.85
C THR A 120 6.79 -9.46 8.74
N SER A 121 7.18 -9.75 7.53
CA SER A 121 6.32 -9.68 6.35
C SER A 121 5.22 -10.73 6.43
N PRO A 122 3.92 -10.40 6.29
CA PRO A 122 2.94 -11.41 5.94
C PRO A 122 2.90 -11.58 4.44
N SER A 123 2.78 -12.82 4.07
CA SER A 123 2.48 -13.39 2.78
C SER A 123 1.41 -12.59 2.03
N ILE A 124 1.78 -12.09 0.87
CA ILE A 124 0.83 -11.66 -0.15
C ILE A 124 0.27 -12.93 -0.77
N ASP A 125 -1.04 -13.04 -0.77
CA ASP A 125 -1.86 -14.14 -1.24
C ASP A 125 -1.40 -14.71 -2.58
N ASP A 126 -1.35 -16.05 -2.65
CA ASP A 126 -0.91 -16.87 -3.76
C ASP A 126 -1.77 -16.68 -5.01
N ARG A 127 -1.24 -16.02 -6.02
CA ARG A 127 -1.73 -16.16 -7.41
C ARG A 127 -0.56 -16.38 -8.34
N ILE A 128 -0.41 -17.65 -8.71
CA ILE A 128 0.30 -18.25 -9.84
C ILE A 128 1.11 -17.27 -10.71
N VAL A 129 2.28 -16.96 -10.22
CA VAL A 129 3.47 -16.63 -10.95
C VAL A 129 4.43 -17.76 -10.64
N ASP A 130 5.16 -18.26 -11.64
CA ASP A 130 6.14 -19.32 -11.48
C ASP A 130 6.92 -19.10 -10.16
N PHE A 131 6.87 -20.03 -9.23
CA PHE A 131 7.40 -19.89 -7.87
C PHE A 131 8.83 -19.38 -7.85
N ASP A 132 9.63 -19.78 -8.84
CA ASP A 132 11.03 -19.38 -8.99
C ASP A 132 11.18 -17.88 -9.34
N ASP A 133 10.33 -17.33 -10.20
CA ASP A 133 10.39 -15.90 -10.58
C ASP A 133 9.87 -14.98 -9.48
N ARG A 134 8.86 -15.42 -8.70
CA ARG A 134 8.36 -14.68 -7.55
C ARG A 134 9.41 -14.57 -6.45
N ASP A 135 10.05 -15.68 -6.12
CA ASP A 135 11.07 -15.72 -5.07
C ASP A 135 12.29 -14.86 -5.44
N ARG A 136 12.69 -14.85 -6.72
CA ARG A 136 13.74 -13.96 -7.23
C ARG A 136 13.35 -12.48 -7.10
N VAL A 137 12.14 -12.13 -7.47
CA VAL A 137 11.64 -10.74 -7.34
C VAL A 137 11.56 -10.33 -5.88
N MET A 138 11.08 -11.20 -4.97
CA MET A 138 10.99 -10.91 -3.54
C MET A 138 12.38 -10.76 -2.92
N ALA A 139 13.33 -11.66 -3.25
CA ALA A 139 14.71 -11.53 -2.80
C ALA A 139 15.37 -10.22 -3.29
N ALA A 140 15.13 -9.85 -4.56
CA ALA A 140 15.59 -8.58 -5.09
C ALA A 140 14.92 -7.37 -4.41
N PHE A 141 13.64 -7.49 -4.08
CA PHE A 141 12.89 -6.46 -3.36
C PHE A 141 13.44 -6.23 -1.95
N ASP A 142 13.83 -7.29 -1.24
CA ASP A 142 14.39 -7.21 0.12
C ASP A 142 15.78 -6.55 0.14
N LEU A 143 16.50 -6.58 -0.99
CA LEU A 143 17.79 -5.89 -1.16
C LEU A 143 17.65 -4.38 -1.48
N LEU A 144 16.43 -3.91 -1.78
CA LEU A 144 16.20 -2.48 -1.99
C LEU A 144 16.32 -1.70 -0.69
N THR A 145 16.61 -0.39 -0.82
CA THR A 145 16.52 0.50 0.33
C THR A 145 15.08 0.52 0.87
N GLU A 146 14.94 0.73 2.17
CA GLU A 146 13.64 0.77 2.82
C GLU A 146 12.70 1.84 2.23
N ASP A 147 13.25 2.98 1.78
CA ASP A 147 12.50 4.03 1.09
C ASP A 147 11.99 3.55 -0.26
N ASP A 148 12.78 2.78 -1.02
CA ASP A 148 12.37 2.22 -2.30
C ASP A 148 11.32 1.11 -2.08
N GLN A 149 11.50 0.25 -1.09
CA GLN A 149 10.50 -0.77 -0.70
C GLN A 149 9.17 -0.12 -0.31
N ARG A 150 9.22 0.90 0.57
CA ARG A 150 8.04 1.66 0.97
C ARG A 150 7.32 2.27 -0.23
N PHE A 151 8.07 2.89 -1.12
CA PHE A 151 7.55 3.49 -2.35
C PHE A 151 6.87 2.44 -3.25
N LEU A 152 7.54 1.31 -3.50
CA LEU A 152 7.01 0.25 -4.35
C LEU A 152 5.77 -0.43 -3.74
N ARG A 153 5.73 -0.65 -2.42
CA ARG A 153 4.53 -1.17 -1.74
C ARG A 153 3.32 -0.27 -1.96
N LEU A 154 3.48 1.05 -1.87
CA LEU A 154 2.39 1.98 -2.13
C LEU A 154 1.99 2.02 -3.61
N LEU A 155 2.96 1.92 -4.50
CA LEU A 155 2.72 1.90 -5.95
C LEU A 155 1.96 0.65 -6.40
N CYS A 156 2.23 -0.50 -5.77
CA CYS A 156 1.62 -1.79 -6.06
C CYS A 156 0.40 -2.10 -5.16
N ALA A 157 -0.07 -1.14 -4.39
CA ALA A 157 -1.22 -1.34 -3.51
C ALA A 157 -2.46 -1.75 -4.31
N VAL A 158 -3.23 -2.69 -3.75
CA VAL A 158 -4.49 -3.15 -4.31
C VAL A 158 -5.58 -2.92 -3.26
N PRO A 159 -6.62 -2.17 -3.59
CA PRO A 159 -6.81 -1.41 -4.83
C PRO A 159 -5.80 -0.27 -5.00
N PRO A 160 -5.52 0.15 -6.25
CA PRO A 160 -4.52 1.17 -6.52
C PRO A 160 -4.94 2.55 -5.99
N ILE A 161 -3.97 3.30 -5.49
CA ILE A 161 -4.13 4.70 -5.05
C ILE A 161 -3.49 5.65 -6.06
N ASP A 162 -3.98 6.88 -6.15
CA ASP A 162 -3.45 7.87 -7.07
C ASP A 162 -2.07 8.42 -6.62
N TYR A 163 -1.36 9.04 -7.56
CA TYR A 163 -0.04 9.60 -7.29
C TYR A 163 -0.07 10.76 -6.29
N GLU A 164 -1.17 11.48 -6.19
CA GLU A 164 -1.36 12.56 -5.23
C GLU A 164 -1.37 11.98 -3.81
N THR A 165 -2.14 10.92 -3.59
CA THR A 165 -2.17 10.18 -2.32
C THR A 165 -0.80 9.58 -1.97
N ILE A 166 -0.10 8.95 -2.94
CA ILE A 166 1.26 8.43 -2.72
C ILE A 166 2.22 9.56 -2.30
N ALA A 167 2.17 10.70 -2.99
CA ALA A 167 2.98 11.87 -2.70
C ALA A 167 2.72 12.39 -1.28
N GLU A 168 1.45 12.48 -0.89
CA GLU A 168 1.04 12.88 0.45
C GLU A 168 1.56 11.91 1.53
N ILE A 169 1.38 10.59 1.34
CA ILE A 169 1.84 9.56 2.28
C ILE A 169 3.36 9.63 2.48
N LEU A 170 4.10 9.86 1.41
CA LEU A 170 5.57 9.91 1.44
C LEU A 170 6.12 11.29 1.83
N GLY A 171 5.27 12.33 1.89
CA GLY A 171 5.70 13.71 2.12
C GLY A 171 6.58 14.25 0.99
N ARG A 172 6.32 13.88 -0.26
CA ARG A 172 7.12 14.24 -1.45
C ARG A 172 6.28 15.02 -2.46
N PRO A 173 6.90 15.91 -3.27
CA PRO A 173 6.18 16.58 -4.35
C PRO A 173 5.62 15.56 -5.37
N ILE A 174 4.38 15.77 -5.83
CA ILE A 174 3.72 14.86 -6.79
C ILE A 174 4.55 14.67 -8.09
N GLY A 175 5.21 15.72 -8.57
CA GLY A 175 6.06 15.65 -9.76
C GLY A 175 7.28 14.74 -9.62
N SER A 176 7.67 14.37 -8.36
CA SER A 176 8.78 13.46 -8.11
C SER A 176 8.38 11.99 -8.19
N ILE A 177 7.09 11.66 -8.15
CA ILE A 177 6.59 10.27 -8.09
C ILE A 177 6.95 9.49 -9.36
N GLY A 178 6.70 10.04 -10.55
CA GLY A 178 7.03 9.40 -11.82
C GLY A 178 8.52 9.08 -11.97
N PRO A 179 9.41 10.08 -11.84
CA PRO A 179 10.87 9.85 -11.86
C PRO A 179 11.36 8.87 -10.79
N THR A 180 10.77 8.91 -9.58
CA THR A 180 11.13 7.97 -8.51
C THR A 180 10.71 6.55 -8.88
N ARG A 181 9.49 6.36 -9.44
CA ARG A 181 9.04 5.07 -9.95
C ARG A 181 10.04 4.46 -10.93
N ALA A 182 10.45 5.23 -11.94
CA ALA A 182 11.40 4.75 -12.94
C ALA A 182 12.72 4.29 -12.30
N ARG A 183 13.25 5.08 -11.37
CA ARG A 183 14.50 4.74 -10.66
C ARG A 183 14.36 3.50 -9.75
N CYS A 184 13.28 3.38 -9.00
CA CYS A 184 13.05 2.22 -8.13
C CYS A 184 12.89 0.93 -8.94
N LEU A 185 12.11 0.97 -10.03
CA LEU A 185 11.95 -0.19 -10.91
C LEU A 185 13.26 -0.58 -11.60
N GLU A 186 14.07 0.38 -12.01
CA GLU A 186 15.38 0.11 -12.59
C GLU A 186 16.35 -0.51 -11.56
N ARG A 187 16.34 -0.06 -10.30
CA ARG A 187 17.11 -0.69 -9.24
C ARG A 187 16.65 -2.12 -8.98
N LEU A 188 15.33 -2.33 -8.86
CA LEU A 188 14.76 -3.67 -8.66
C LEU A 188 15.19 -4.61 -9.80
N ARG A 189 15.07 -4.17 -11.05
CA ARG A 189 15.47 -4.96 -12.23
C ARG A 189 16.93 -5.38 -12.17
N ARG A 190 17.84 -4.49 -11.74
CA ARG A 190 19.27 -4.81 -11.61
C ARG A 190 19.59 -5.84 -10.52
N LEU A 191 18.71 -5.94 -9.53
CA LEU A 191 18.86 -6.88 -8.41
C LEU A 191 18.26 -8.26 -8.71
N ILE A 192 17.44 -8.40 -9.76
CA ILE A 192 16.87 -9.68 -10.16
C ILE A 192 17.95 -10.50 -10.88
N PRO A 193 18.36 -11.68 -10.36
CA PRO A 193 19.35 -12.52 -11.00
C PRO A 193 18.85 -13.02 -12.36
N GLY A 194 19.62 -12.81 -13.42
CA GLY A 194 19.33 -13.31 -14.78
C GLY A 194 18.86 -12.26 -15.78
N GLU A 195 18.43 -11.06 -15.39
CA GLU A 195 18.09 -9.99 -16.35
C GLU A 195 19.28 -9.08 -16.75
N ALA A 196 20.37 -9.09 -16.01
CA ALA A 196 21.54 -8.24 -16.26
C ALA A 196 22.33 -8.60 -17.54
N GLY A 197 22.05 -9.74 -18.18
CA GLY A 197 22.82 -10.25 -19.33
C GLY A 197 22.17 -10.10 -20.71
N SER A 198 20.96 -9.55 -20.82
CA SER A 198 20.19 -9.62 -22.07
C SER A 198 20.33 -8.40 -22.99
N GLN A 199 20.98 -7.33 -22.57
CA GLN A 199 21.06 -6.09 -23.37
C GLN A 199 22.34 -5.98 -24.24
N ASP A 200 23.38 -6.81 -24.02
CA ASP A 200 24.64 -6.74 -24.82
C ASP A 200 24.63 -7.60 -26.08
N ARG A 201 23.58 -8.40 -26.34
CA ARG A 201 23.53 -9.28 -27.54
C ARG A 201 22.82 -8.69 -28.76
N LYS A 202 22.40 -7.41 -28.73
CA LYS A 202 21.69 -6.77 -29.85
C LYS A 202 22.51 -5.68 -30.57
N LYS A 203 23.85 -5.63 -30.38
CA LYS A 203 24.74 -4.80 -31.18
C LYS A 203 25.97 -5.64 -31.61
N SER A 204 25.75 -6.55 -32.50
CA SER A 204 26.79 -7.11 -33.39
C SER A 204 26.10 -7.55 -34.67
#